data_3cda50380ae400222fc4d45c9de2b68f
#
_entry.id   3cda50380ae400222fc4d45c9de2b68f
#
_cell.length_a   1.000
_cell.length_b   1.000
_cell.length_c   1.000
_cell.angle_alpha   90.00
_cell.angle_beta   90.00
_cell.angle_gamma   90.00
#
_symmetry.space_group_name_H-M   'P 1'
#
loop_
_entity.id
_entity.type
_entity.pdbx_description
1 polymer ?
#
loop_
_entity_poly.entity_id
_entity_poly.type
_entity_poly.pdbx_seq_one_letter_code
_entity_poly.pdbx_strand_id
1 'polypeptide(L)'
;MKIFGFGIKSENKFINITCNIILGCLVLAVFGLSIISPLSTEAYVVSSPAYYSGDKSSNKVCLMINVYWGTEYLDDMLESLEKNQVKTTFFIGGYWAGKNNEMLKKIYDKGHEIANHGYFHKDHSKLNFEQNKNEIVMTQELIESIIGVKTTLFAPPSGSYNDRVLSVADSLGYKTIMWSRDTIDWRDKDENIIYKRATEKTVGGDLILMHPTAQTASALDRIITTLKGKGLELTTVSNTLGGQNL
;
A
#
# COMPACT_ATOMS: atom_id res chain seq x y z
N MET A 1 -48.57 56.11 -50.27
CA MET A 1 -47.57 55.04 -50.19
C MET A 1 -47.66 54.54 -48.72
N LYS A 2 -48.37 53.41 -48.47
CA LYS A 2 -48.57 52.88 -47.15
C LYS A 2 -47.42 51.91 -46.86
N ILE A 3 -46.65 52.19 -45.83
CA ILE A 3 -45.57 51.32 -45.33
C ILE A 3 -46.20 50.35 -44.34
N PHE A 4 -46.12 49.05 -44.65
CA PHE A 4 -46.52 47.95 -43.81
C PHE A 4 -45.58 47.87 -42.60
N GLY A 5 -46.07 48.14 -41.38
CA GLY A 5 -45.38 47.80 -40.14
C GLY A 5 -45.71 46.37 -39.76
N PHE A 6 -44.71 45.49 -39.82
CA PHE A 6 -44.82 44.13 -39.37
C PHE A 6 -44.78 44.13 -37.83
N GLY A 7 -45.89 43.74 -37.20
CA GLY A 7 -46.00 43.56 -35.76
C GLY A 7 -45.35 42.22 -35.33
N ILE A 8 -44.06 42.20 -35.08
CA ILE A 8 -43.35 41.07 -34.42
C ILE A 8 -43.06 41.44 -32.96
N LYS A 9 -44.08 41.59 -32.13
CA LYS A 9 -43.85 41.90 -30.69
C LYS A 9 -44.59 40.99 -29.72
N SER A 10 -45.50 40.16 -30.16
CA SER A 10 -46.31 39.30 -29.27
C SER A 10 -45.73 37.88 -29.09
N GLU A 11 -45.21 37.29 -30.15
CA GLU A 11 -44.72 35.89 -30.11
C GLU A 11 -43.40 35.75 -29.31
N ASN A 12 -42.50 36.71 -29.38
CA ASN A 12 -41.23 36.68 -28.65
C ASN A 12 -41.38 36.70 -27.12
N LYS A 13 -42.46 37.35 -26.62
CA LYS A 13 -42.68 37.45 -25.17
C LYS A 13 -43.16 36.12 -24.59
N PHE A 14 -43.99 35.40 -25.30
CA PHE A 14 -44.48 34.07 -24.90
C PHE A 14 -43.35 33.03 -24.95
N ILE A 15 -42.55 33.05 -25.99
CA ILE A 15 -41.37 32.16 -26.15
C ILE A 15 -40.38 32.42 -25.03
N ASN A 16 -40.08 33.68 -24.72
CA ASN A 16 -39.14 34.02 -23.64
C ASN A 16 -39.63 33.58 -22.26
N ILE A 17 -40.95 33.74 -21.98
CA ILE A 17 -41.54 33.26 -20.72
C ILE A 17 -41.46 31.74 -20.64
N THR A 18 -41.78 31.02 -21.70
CA THR A 18 -41.72 29.56 -21.73
C THR A 18 -40.27 29.03 -21.58
N CYS A 19 -39.31 29.67 -22.26
CA CYS A 19 -37.89 29.32 -22.11
C CYS A 19 -37.39 29.57 -20.67
N ASN A 20 -37.78 30.67 -20.03
CA ASN A 20 -37.39 30.96 -18.64
C ASN A 20 -38.02 29.98 -17.64
N ILE A 21 -39.25 29.54 -17.87
CA ILE A 21 -39.92 28.51 -17.05
C ILE A 21 -39.18 27.16 -17.20
N ILE A 22 -38.88 26.76 -18.43
CA ILE A 22 -38.12 25.51 -18.70
C ILE A 22 -36.73 25.57 -18.05
N LEU A 23 -36.02 26.69 -18.17
CA LEU A 23 -34.72 26.90 -17.53
C LEU A 23 -34.81 26.84 -16.01
N GLY A 24 -35.83 27.49 -15.43
CA GLY A 24 -36.12 27.43 -14.01
C GLY A 24 -36.41 26.01 -13.53
N CYS A 25 -37.21 25.22 -14.26
CA CYS A 25 -37.46 23.82 -13.95
C CYS A 25 -36.21 22.94 -14.07
N LEU A 26 -35.36 23.17 -15.08
CA LEU A 26 -34.09 22.48 -15.22
C LEU A 26 -33.12 22.77 -14.05
N VAL A 27 -33.02 24.04 -13.66
CA VAL A 27 -32.19 24.43 -12.52
C VAL A 27 -32.70 23.79 -11.23
N LEU A 28 -34.03 23.81 -11.01
CA LEU A 28 -34.64 23.16 -9.84
C LEU A 28 -34.47 21.64 -9.87
N ALA A 29 -34.54 21.01 -11.03
CA ALA A 29 -34.31 19.56 -11.18
C ALA A 29 -32.84 19.19 -10.89
N VAL A 30 -31.89 19.97 -11.38
CA VAL A 30 -30.45 19.77 -11.08
C VAL A 30 -30.17 20.00 -9.59
N PHE A 31 -30.75 21.03 -9.00
CA PHE A 31 -30.63 21.31 -7.55
C PHE A 31 -31.30 20.22 -6.72
N GLY A 32 -32.48 19.75 -7.11
CA GLY A 32 -33.17 18.63 -6.46
C GLY A 32 -32.38 17.32 -6.53
N LEU A 33 -31.78 17.02 -7.69
CA LEU A 33 -30.90 15.86 -7.84
C LEU A 33 -29.63 15.98 -6.99
N SER A 34 -29.09 17.19 -6.82
CA SER A 34 -27.90 17.41 -5.96
C SER A 34 -28.22 17.25 -4.47
N ILE A 35 -29.46 17.51 -4.05
CA ILE A 35 -29.90 17.33 -2.65
C ILE A 35 -30.29 15.87 -2.37
N ILE A 36 -30.78 15.14 -3.39
CA ILE A 36 -31.23 13.74 -3.27
C ILE A 36 -30.07 12.77 -3.48
N SER A 37 -28.92 13.22 -4.02
CA SER A 37 -27.72 12.40 -4.00
C SER A 37 -27.35 12.22 -2.53
N PRO A 38 -27.56 11.03 -1.92
CA PRO A 38 -27.06 10.82 -0.58
C PRO A 38 -25.54 11.02 -0.67
N LEU A 39 -24.99 11.98 0.09
CA LEU A 39 -23.62 11.86 0.54
C LEU A 39 -23.60 10.55 1.31
N SER A 40 -23.37 9.44 0.59
CA SER A 40 -23.08 8.18 1.25
C SER A 40 -21.75 8.39 1.97
N THR A 41 -21.82 8.86 3.21
CA THR A 41 -20.77 8.62 4.17
C THR A 41 -20.72 7.10 4.31
N GLU A 42 -19.92 6.47 3.44
CA GLU A 42 -19.61 5.06 3.60
C GLU A 42 -18.97 4.93 4.99
N ALA A 43 -19.75 4.40 5.93
CA ALA A 43 -19.22 4.02 7.23
C ALA A 43 -18.33 2.81 6.99
N TYR A 44 -17.02 3.01 6.97
CA TYR A 44 -16.06 1.91 6.86
C TYR A 44 -16.04 1.15 8.18
N VAL A 45 -16.48 -0.10 8.17
CA VAL A 45 -16.33 -1.00 9.33
C VAL A 45 -14.89 -1.52 9.25
N VAL A 46 -14.03 -1.00 10.13
CA VAL A 46 -12.67 -1.51 10.31
C VAL A 46 -12.75 -2.64 11.32
N SER A 47 -12.57 -3.88 10.89
CA SER A 47 -12.55 -5.06 11.77
C SER A 47 -11.15 -5.40 12.25
N SER A 48 -10.12 -5.04 11.45
CA SER A 48 -8.71 -5.33 11.77
C SER A 48 -7.88 -4.05 11.81
N PRO A 49 -7.14 -3.78 12.91
CA PRO A 49 -6.24 -2.64 13.00
C PRO A 49 -4.99 -2.85 12.11
N ALA A 50 -4.23 -1.78 11.88
CA ALA A 50 -2.88 -1.91 11.33
C ALA A 50 -1.93 -2.51 12.38
N TYR A 51 -1.12 -3.48 11.97
CA TYR A 51 -0.15 -4.16 12.83
C TYR A 51 1.22 -3.48 12.73
N TYR A 52 1.68 -2.89 13.82
CA TYR A 52 3.00 -2.22 13.89
C TYR A 52 4.10 -3.13 14.45
N SER A 53 3.72 -4.16 15.16
CA SER A 53 4.63 -5.14 15.76
C SER A 53 3.94 -6.48 15.91
N GLY A 54 4.73 -7.53 16.04
CA GLY A 54 4.26 -8.84 16.39
C GLY A 54 4.19 -9.04 17.92
N ASP A 55 4.28 -10.30 18.33
CA ASP A 55 4.25 -10.69 19.74
C ASP A 55 5.53 -10.22 20.46
N LYS A 56 5.38 -9.21 21.32
CA LYS A 56 6.48 -8.64 22.10
C LYS A 56 7.01 -9.55 23.21
N SER A 57 6.30 -10.63 23.54
CA SER A 57 6.77 -11.64 24.48
C SER A 57 7.71 -12.68 23.84
N SER A 58 7.73 -12.73 22.50
CA SER A 58 8.62 -13.60 21.73
C SER A 58 9.98 -12.94 21.49
N ASN A 59 10.96 -13.73 21.06
CA ASN A 59 12.25 -13.20 20.58
C ASN A 59 12.27 -13.02 19.04
N LYS A 60 11.16 -13.21 18.35
CA LYS A 60 11.04 -13.11 16.90
C LYS A 60 11.03 -11.66 16.43
N VAL A 61 11.73 -11.37 15.34
CA VAL A 61 11.75 -10.08 14.65
C VAL A 61 11.74 -10.29 13.14
N CYS A 62 11.22 -9.33 12.39
CA CYS A 62 11.23 -9.40 10.93
C CYS A 62 11.93 -8.18 10.31
N LEU A 63 12.79 -8.45 9.32
CA LEU A 63 13.29 -7.43 8.40
C LEU A 63 12.30 -7.30 7.25
N MET A 64 11.42 -6.30 7.27
CA MET A 64 10.45 -6.04 6.22
C MET A 64 11.12 -5.32 5.05
N ILE A 65 11.16 -5.95 3.88
CA ILE A 65 11.82 -5.36 2.70
C ILE A 65 10.74 -4.92 1.72
N ASN A 66 10.52 -3.59 1.60
CA ASN A 66 9.61 -3.04 0.62
C ASN A 66 10.32 -2.85 -0.72
N VAL A 67 9.77 -3.46 -1.79
CA VAL A 67 10.39 -3.50 -3.11
C VAL A 67 9.50 -2.86 -4.15
N TYR A 68 9.89 -1.67 -4.59
CA TYR A 68 9.31 -0.96 -5.72
C TYR A 68 10.40 -0.42 -6.67
N TRP A 69 11.65 -0.46 -6.25
CA TRP A 69 12.89 -0.05 -6.95
C TRP A 69 14.08 -0.79 -6.35
N GLY A 70 15.31 -0.50 -6.81
CA GLY A 70 16.55 -1.02 -6.22
C GLY A 70 16.85 -2.48 -6.58
N THR A 71 16.38 -2.94 -7.73
CA THR A 71 16.56 -4.35 -8.20
C THR A 71 18.03 -4.76 -8.19
N GLU A 72 18.94 -3.84 -8.47
CA GLU A 72 20.38 -4.06 -8.53
C GLU A 72 21.02 -4.44 -7.19
N TYR A 73 20.36 -4.18 -6.07
CA TYR A 73 20.87 -4.53 -4.72
C TYR A 73 20.25 -5.80 -4.14
N LEU A 74 19.23 -6.37 -4.81
CA LEU A 74 18.49 -7.51 -4.28
C LEU A 74 19.35 -8.79 -4.25
N ASP A 75 20.23 -8.97 -5.20
CA ASP A 75 21.10 -10.15 -5.21
C ASP A 75 22.04 -10.18 -4.02
N ASP A 76 22.68 -9.07 -3.68
CA ASP A 76 23.56 -8.96 -2.51
C ASP A 76 22.79 -9.13 -1.19
N MET A 77 21.54 -8.59 -1.14
CA MET A 77 20.66 -8.78 0.01
C MET A 77 20.25 -10.26 0.18
N LEU A 78 19.89 -10.93 -0.91
CA LEU A 78 19.53 -12.34 -0.90
C LEU A 78 20.70 -13.24 -0.52
N GLU A 79 21.92 -12.91 -0.95
CA GLU A 79 23.15 -13.60 -0.54
C GLU A 79 23.39 -13.47 0.97
N SER A 80 23.26 -12.24 1.51
CA SER A 80 23.39 -11.98 2.95
C SER A 80 22.36 -12.75 3.78
N LEU A 81 21.10 -12.80 3.33
CA LEU A 81 20.03 -13.57 3.97
C LEU A 81 20.29 -15.07 3.92
N GLU A 82 20.71 -15.60 2.78
CA GLU A 82 21.02 -17.02 2.58
C GLU A 82 22.21 -17.48 3.41
N LYS A 83 23.33 -16.74 3.36
CA LYS A 83 24.54 -16.98 4.17
C LYS A 83 24.20 -17.11 5.65
N ASN A 84 23.26 -16.30 6.12
CA ASN A 84 22.82 -16.30 7.51
C ASN A 84 21.63 -17.23 7.78
N GLN A 85 21.12 -17.96 6.81
CA GLN A 85 19.95 -18.84 6.93
C GLN A 85 18.72 -18.09 7.49
N VAL A 86 18.49 -16.85 7.03
CA VAL A 86 17.35 -16.01 7.42
C VAL A 86 16.33 -16.00 6.31
N LYS A 87 15.06 -16.24 6.68
CA LYS A 87 13.91 -15.98 5.81
C LYS A 87 13.19 -14.75 6.34
N THR A 88 12.71 -13.90 5.43
CA THR A 88 12.08 -12.62 5.77
C THR A 88 10.93 -12.35 4.82
N THR A 89 10.28 -11.19 4.94
CA THR A 89 9.11 -10.82 4.14
C THR A 89 9.46 -9.69 3.17
N PHE A 90 9.18 -9.92 1.90
CA PHE A 90 9.30 -8.92 0.84
C PHE A 90 7.90 -8.42 0.46
N PHE A 91 7.66 -7.12 0.64
CA PHE A 91 6.45 -6.44 0.21
C PHE A 91 6.64 -5.91 -1.21
N ILE A 92 5.98 -6.52 -2.15
CA ILE A 92 6.23 -6.37 -3.59
C ILE A 92 5.24 -5.38 -4.21
N GLY A 93 5.75 -4.35 -4.88
CA GLY A 93 4.98 -3.47 -5.74
C GLY A 93 4.66 -4.12 -7.08
N GLY A 94 3.38 -4.08 -7.51
CA GLY A 94 2.95 -4.79 -8.71
C GLY A 94 3.64 -4.33 -9.99
N TYR A 95 3.78 -3.02 -10.18
CA TYR A 95 4.49 -2.47 -11.34
C TYR A 95 5.95 -2.93 -11.42
N TRP A 96 6.63 -3.04 -10.28
CA TRP A 96 7.98 -3.58 -10.20
C TRP A 96 7.98 -5.08 -10.55
N ALA A 97 7.05 -5.86 -9.98
CA ALA A 97 6.93 -7.30 -10.25
C ALA A 97 6.75 -7.60 -11.73
N GLY A 98 5.91 -6.81 -12.43
CA GLY A 98 5.68 -6.96 -13.87
C GLY A 98 6.92 -6.73 -14.74
N LYS A 99 7.91 -5.99 -14.23
CA LYS A 99 9.17 -5.73 -14.93
C LYS A 99 10.31 -6.67 -14.49
N ASN A 100 10.16 -7.34 -13.35
CA ASN A 100 11.24 -8.09 -12.69
C ASN A 100 10.76 -9.49 -12.28
N ASN A 101 10.01 -10.18 -13.16
CA ASN A 101 9.42 -11.50 -12.89
C ASN A 101 10.44 -12.50 -12.37
N GLU A 102 11.61 -12.56 -12.99
CA GLU A 102 12.66 -13.51 -12.61
C GLU A 102 13.24 -13.21 -11.22
N MET A 103 13.34 -11.93 -10.85
CA MET A 103 13.77 -11.57 -9.51
C MET A 103 12.70 -11.90 -8.47
N LEU A 104 11.42 -11.68 -8.77
CA LEU A 104 10.33 -12.10 -7.88
C LEU A 104 10.33 -13.62 -7.66
N LYS A 105 10.47 -14.41 -8.73
CA LYS A 105 10.63 -15.88 -8.63
C LYS A 105 11.83 -16.24 -7.76
N LYS A 106 12.99 -15.61 -7.99
CA LYS A 106 14.22 -15.86 -7.23
C LYS A 106 14.02 -15.60 -5.73
N ILE A 107 13.35 -14.50 -5.35
CA ILE A 107 13.02 -14.19 -3.95
C ILE A 107 12.14 -15.30 -3.35
N TYR A 108 11.10 -15.70 -4.08
CA TYR A 108 10.17 -16.76 -3.65
C TYR A 108 10.84 -18.13 -3.54
N ASP A 109 11.61 -18.54 -4.56
CA ASP A 109 12.30 -19.83 -4.61
C ASP A 109 13.35 -19.98 -3.49
N LYS A 110 13.90 -18.86 -3.03
CA LYS A 110 14.75 -18.82 -1.84
C LYS A 110 13.97 -18.95 -0.53
N GLY A 111 12.64 -19.11 -0.58
CA GLY A 111 11.77 -19.37 0.57
C GLY A 111 11.42 -18.15 1.41
N HIS A 112 11.50 -16.96 0.86
CA HIS A 112 11.04 -15.74 1.52
C HIS A 112 9.52 -15.60 1.38
N GLU A 113 8.89 -14.96 2.37
CA GLU A 113 7.48 -14.61 2.34
C GLU A 113 7.26 -13.44 1.39
N ILE A 114 6.26 -13.58 0.51
CA ILE A 114 5.86 -12.53 -0.44
C ILE A 114 4.58 -11.87 0.04
N ALA A 115 4.57 -10.55 0.05
CA ALA A 115 3.47 -9.70 0.48
C ALA A 115 3.19 -8.58 -0.52
N ASN A 116 2.06 -7.92 -0.37
CA ASN A 116 1.54 -6.91 -1.31
C ASN A 116 1.95 -5.50 -0.88
N HIS A 117 2.44 -4.67 -1.84
CA HIS A 117 2.80 -3.27 -1.62
C HIS A 117 2.07 -2.30 -2.57
N GLY A 118 0.85 -2.66 -3.04
CA GLY A 118 0.12 -1.89 -4.04
C GLY A 118 0.77 -1.97 -5.43
N TYR A 119 0.02 -1.53 -6.45
CA TYR A 119 0.48 -1.69 -7.83
C TYR A 119 1.40 -0.55 -8.30
N PHE A 120 0.94 0.70 -8.17
CA PHE A 120 1.67 1.88 -8.65
C PHE A 120 2.31 2.71 -7.54
N HIS A 121 2.43 2.18 -6.33
CA HIS A 121 3.01 2.88 -5.18
C HIS A 121 2.32 4.23 -4.89
N LYS A 122 0.99 4.28 -5.01
CA LYS A 122 0.20 5.49 -4.77
C LYS A 122 0.02 5.77 -3.28
N ASP A 123 -0.32 7.02 -2.95
CA ASP A 123 -0.77 7.41 -1.62
C ASP A 123 -2.19 6.87 -1.39
N HIS A 124 -2.28 5.71 -0.72
CA HIS A 124 -3.53 4.98 -0.52
C HIS A 124 -4.57 5.76 0.28
N SER A 125 -4.14 6.65 1.20
CA SER A 125 -5.06 7.49 1.98
C SER A 125 -5.85 8.48 1.12
N LYS A 126 -5.34 8.83 -0.07
CA LYS A 126 -5.98 9.74 -1.01
C LYS A 126 -6.87 9.03 -2.05
N LEU A 127 -6.79 7.71 -2.15
CA LEU A 127 -7.58 6.93 -3.08
C LEU A 127 -8.99 6.67 -2.53
N ASN A 128 -9.98 6.56 -3.42
CA ASN A 128 -11.31 6.06 -3.05
C ASN A 128 -11.28 4.54 -2.82
N PHE A 129 -12.44 3.94 -2.45
CA PHE A 129 -12.55 2.52 -2.15
C PHE A 129 -12.11 1.65 -3.34
N GLU A 130 -12.69 1.88 -4.52
CA GLU A 130 -12.40 1.09 -5.72
C GLU A 130 -10.97 1.25 -6.20
N GLN A 131 -10.40 2.44 -6.10
CA GLN A 131 -8.99 2.68 -6.44
C GLN A 131 -8.05 1.92 -5.52
N ASN A 132 -8.31 1.92 -4.21
CA ASN A 132 -7.55 1.14 -3.22
C ASN A 132 -7.65 -0.36 -3.52
N LYS A 133 -8.88 -0.84 -3.74
CA LYS A 133 -9.14 -2.24 -4.10
C LYS A 133 -8.34 -2.65 -5.35
N ASN A 134 -8.39 -1.84 -6.39
CA ASN A 134 -7.69 -2.12 -7.65
C ASN A 134 -6.17 -2.18 -7.46
N GLU A 135 -5.56 -1.28 -6.69
CA GLU A 135 -4.11 -1.31 -6.40
C GLU A 135 -3.70 -2.64 -5.72
N ILE A 136 -4.50 -3.15 -4.78
CA ILE A 136 -4.22 -4.39 -4.07
C ILE A 136 -4.49 -5.61 -4.96
N VAL A 137 -5.66 -5.66 -5.63
CA VAL A 137 -6.07 -6.81 -6.44
C VAL A 137 -5.16 -7.01 -7.64
N MET A 138 -4.86 -5.94 -8.40
CA MET A 138 -3.95 -6.03 -9.55
C MET A 138 -2.56 -6.55 -9.15
N THR A 139 -2.06 -6.15 -7.99
CA THR A 139 -0.79 -6.66 -7.47
C THR A 139 -0.90 -8.13 -7.11
N GLN A 140 -1.98 -8.55 -6.44
CA GLN A 140 -2.24 -9.93 -6.08
C GLN A 140 -2.31 -10.84 -7.31
N GLU A 141 -3.13 -10.47 -8.30
CA GLU A 141 -3.30 -11.24 -9.52
C GLU A 141 -1.97 -11.41 -10.28
N LEU A 142 -1.17 -10.36 -10.34
CA LEU A 142 0.14 -10.41 -10.98
C LEU A 142 1.11 -11.33 -10.21
N ILE A 143 1.22 -11.19 -8.89
CA ILE A 143 2.07 -12.08 -8.06
C ILE A 143 1.62 -13.54 -8.23
N GLU A 144 0.32 -13.81 -8.13
CA GLU A 144 -0.23 -15.16 -8.30
C GLU A 144 0.07 -15.72 -9.70
N SER A 145 -0.01 -14.90 -10.74
CA SER A 145 0.31 -15.34 -12.11
C SER A 145 1.79 -15.69 -12.31
N ILE A 146 2.70 -15.06 -11.54
CA ILE A 146 4.16 -15.27 -11.68
C ILE A 146 4.65 -16.43 -10.82
N ILE A 147 4.18 -16.54 -9.56
CA ILE A 147 4.71 -17.51 -8.58
C ILE A 147 3.64 -18.44 -7.97
N GLY A 148 2.36 -18.31 -8.37
CA GLY A 148 1.28 -19.19 -7.90
C GLY A 148 0.83 -18.96 -6.45
N VAL A 149 1.18 -17.83 -5.83
CA VAL A 149 0.94 -17.56 -4.40
C VAL A 149 -0.08 -16.45 -4.21
N LYS A 150 -1.02 -16.68 -3.29
CA LYS A 150 -1.92 -15.63 -2.76
C LYS A 150 -1.28 -14.99 -1.54
N THR A 151 -1.12 -13.67 -1.60
CA THR A 151 -0.61 -12.88 -0.47
C THR A 151 -1.74 -12.53 0.50
N THR A 152 -1.41 -12.43 1.79
CA THR A 152 -2.38 -12.11 2.86
C THR A 152 -1.95 -10.89 3.69
N LEU A 153 -0.77 -10.36 3.42
CA LEU A 153 -0.21 -9.19 4.08
C LEU A 153 -0.09 -8.03 3.10
N PHE A 154 -0.50 -6.85 3.52
CA PHE A 154 -0.43 -5.62 2.75
C PHE A 154 0.28 -4.52 3.54
N ALA A 155 1.37 -3.98 3.01
CA ALA A 155 1.98 -2.76 3.52
C ALA A 155 1.59 -1.59 2.59
N PRO A 156 0.87 -0.57 3.09
CA PRO A 156 0.53 0.57 2.25
C PRO A 156 1.78 1.36 1.88
N PRO A 157 1.95 1.76 0.60
CA PRO A 157 3.03 2.61 0.16
C PRO A 157 3.22 3.84 1.04
N SER A 158 4.47 4.13 1.40
CA SER A 158 4.85 5.24 2.31
C SER A 158 4.16 5.22 3.68
N GLY A 159 3.60 4.10 4.09
CA GLY A 159 2.81 3.98 5.30
C GLY A 159 1.50 4.77 5.28
N SER A 160 1.02 5.16 4.10
CA SER A 160 -0.15 6.02 3.96
C SER A 160 -1.45 5.22 4.00
N TYR A 161 -2.19 5.32 5.12
CA TYR A 161 -3.47 4.66 5.29
C TYR A 161 -4.45 5.51 6.12
N ASN A 162 -5.72 5.12 6.07
CA ASN A 162 -6.83 5.59 6.89
C ASN A 162 -7.85 4.45 7.02
N ASP A 163 -8.98 4.67 7.69
CA ASP A 163 -10.02 3.65 7.92
C ASP A 163 -10.54 3.03 6.62
N ARG A 164 -10.62 3.81 5.54
CA ARG A 164 -10.99 3.29 4.21
C ARG A 164 -9.99 2.26 3.71
N VAL A 165 -8.69 2.54 3.82
CA VAL A 165 -7.63 1.62 3.40
C VAL A 165 -7.67 0.33 4.21
N LEU A 166 -7.84 0.46 5.54
CA LEU A 166 -7.99 -0.70 6.44
C LEU A 166 -9.21 -1.54 6.05
N SER A 167 -10.36 -0.90 5.84
CA SER A 167 -11.60 -1.58 5.43
C SER A 167 -11.46 -2.29 4.08
N VAL A 168 -10.79 -1.67 3.10
CA VAL A 168 -10.53 -2.32 1.81
C VAL A 168 -9.62 -3.53 1.97
N ALA A 169 -8.49 -3.38 2.67
CA ALA A 169 -7.55 -4.48 2.89
C ALA A 169 -8.24 -5.65 3.61
N ASP A 170 -8.98 -5.37 4.67
CA ASP A 170 -9.73 -6.36 5.44
C ASP A 170 -10.80 -7.08 4.60
N SER A 171 -11.57 -6.35 3.77
CA SER A 171 -12.56 -6.91 2.85
C SER A 171 -11.97 -7.87 1.81
N LEU A 172 -10.69 -7.75 1.53
CA LEU A 172 -9.91 -8.60 0.64
C LEU A 172 -9.15 -9.72 1.38
N GLY A 173 -9.32 -9.82 2.69
CA GLY A 173 -8.64 -10.81 3.54
C GLY A 173 -7.18 -10.48 3.86
N TYR A 174 -6.78 -9.21 3.75
CA TYR A 174 -5.42 -8.76 4.07
C TYR A 174 -5.31 -8.21 5.48
N LYS A 175 -4.19 -8.52 6.14
CA LYS A 175 -3.72 -7.76 7.31
C LYS A 175 -2.89 -6.58 6.83
N THR A 176 -3.21 -5.38 7.31
CA THR A 176 -2.41 -4.18 7.03
C THR A 176 -1.21 -4.13 7.95
N ILE A 177 0.00 -4.17 7.37
CA ILE A 177 1.26 -4.25 8.10
C ILE A 177 1.97 -2.91 8.02
N MET A 178 2.33 -2.40 9.17
CA MET A 178 3.18 -1.24 9.39
C MET A 178 4.51 -1.71 9.99
N TRP A 179 5.28 -0.83 10.58
CA TRP A 179 6.57 -1.12 11.20
C TRP A 179 6.71 -0.43 12.54
N SER A 180 7.44 -1.05 13.45
CA SER A 180 7.82 -0.46 14.72
C SER A 180 9.18 0.26 14.64
N ARG A 181 9.98 -0.10 13.63
CA ARG A 181 11.32 0.47 13.40
C ARG A 181 11.51 0.79 11.94
N ASP A 182 11.97 2.01 11.67
CA ASP A 182 12.27 2.49 10.32
C ASP A 182 13.79 2.76 10.20
N THR A 183 14.42 2.12 9.24
CA THR A 183 15.85 2.37 8.96
C THR A 183 16.05 3.72 8.26
N ILE A 184 15.02 4.26 7.63
CA ILE A 184 15.02 5.51 6.83
C ILE A 184 16.12 5.46 5.74
N ASP A 185 16.38 4.26 5.22
CA ASP A 185 17.40 3.97 4.21
C ASP A 185 17.06 4.56 2.83
N TRP A 186 15.79 4.82 2.57
CA TRP A 186 15.33 5.52 1.37
C TRP A 186 15.83 6.98 1.30
N ARG A 187 16.17 7.58 2.45
CA ARG A 187 16.64 8.97 2.56
C ARG A 187 18.13 9.06 2.90
N ASP A 188 18.54 8.30 3.90
CA ASP A 188 19.87 8.43 4.49
C ASP A 188 20.87 7.49 3.78
N LYS A 189 22.08 7.99 3.51
CA LYS A 189 23.10 7.30 2.72
C LYS A 189 24.25 6.74 3.54
N ASP A 190 24.13 6.72 4.86
CA ASP A 190 25.15 6.21 5.78
C ASP A 190 24.71 4.82 6.30
N GLU A 191 25.46 3.78 5.92
CA GLU A 191 25.21 2.41 6.36
C GLU A 191 25.29 2.22 7.89
N ASN A 192 26.11 3.04 8.59
CA ASN A 192 26.20 2.96 10.05
C ASN A 192 24.95 3.53 10.73
N ILE A 193 24.32 4.54 10.15
CA ILE A 193 23.06 5.09 10.65
C ILE A 193 21.96 4.04 10.45
N ILE A 194 21.89 3.41 9.28
CA ILE A 194 20.93 2.33 8.96
C ILE A 194 21.12 1.16 9.94
N TYR A 195 22.37 0.70 10.09
CA TYR A 195 22.71 -0.35 11.05
C TYR A 195 22.25 -0.02 12.47
N LYS A 196 22.56 1.18 12.98
CA LYS A 196 22.14 1.60 14.32
C LYS A 196 20.63 1.58 14.50
N ARG A 197 19.89 2.14 13.54
CA ARG A 197 18.42 2.15 13.59
C ARG A 197 17.82 0.76 13.59
N ALA A 198 18.39 -0.16 12.81
CA ALA A 198 17.95 -1.54 12.74
C ALA A 198 18.29 -2.34 13.99
N THR A 199 19.33 -1.95 14.76
CA THR A 199 19.87 -2.84 15.80
C THR A 199 19.80 -2.31 17.22
N GLU A 200 20.05 -1.01 17.49
CA GLU A 200 20.32 -0.51 18.85
C GLU A 200 19.18 -0.75 19.85
N LYS A 201 17.95 -0.50 19.46
CA LYS A 201 16.75 -0.60 20.32
C LYS A 201 15.80 -1.71 19.91
N THR A 202 16.23 -2.63 19.08
CA THR A 202 15.39 -3.72 18.56
C THR A 202 15.20 -4.77 19.61
N VAL A 203 13.94 -5.14 19.82
CA VAL A 203 13.45 -6.13 20.78
C VAL A 203 12.51 -7.13 20.08
N GLY A 204 12.13 -8.19 20.77
CA GLY A 204 11.17 -9.16 20.23
C GLY A 204 9.86 -8.50 19.78
N GLY A 205 9.28 -9.02 18.74
CA GLY A 205 8.08 -8.48 18.08
C GLY A 205 8.33 -7.34 17.10
N ASP A 206 9.55 -6.78 17.01
CA ASP A 206 9.78 -5.65 16.10
C ASP A 206 9.69 -6.04 14.62
N LEU A 207 9.02 -5.19 13.86
CA LEU A 207 8.98 -5.18 12.40
C LEU A 207 9.86 -4.03 11.93
N ILE A 208 10.95 -4.36 11.21
CA ILE A 208 12.01 -3.42 10.85
C ILE A 208 11.91 -3.12 9.35
N LEU A 209 11.46 -1.92 9.00
CA LEU A 209 11.34 -1.50 7.60
C LEU A 209 12.70 -1.19 7.00
N MET A 210 12.92 -1.72 5.79
CA MET A 210 14.05 -1.39 4.92
C MET A 210 13.68 -1.52 3.45
N HIS A 211 14.55 -1.00 2.59
CA HIS A 211 14.40 -1.05 1.13
C HIS A 211 15.71 -1.56 0.49
N PRO A 212 15.67 -2.03 -0.76
CA PRO A 212 16.87 -2.43 -1.48
C PRO A 212 17.68 -1.19 -1.91
N THR A 213 18.52 -0.71 -1.01
CA THR A 213 19.49 0.37 -1.24
C THR A 213 20.92 -0.16 -1.12
N ALA A 214 21.88 0.51 -1.75
CA ALA A 214 23.30 0.15 -1.63
C ALA A 214 23.74 0.05 -0.15
N GLN A 215 23.31 0.99 0.67
CA GLN A 215 23.66 1.07 2.08
C GLN A 215 23.02 -0.03 2.91
N THR A 216 21.77 -0.38 2.59
CA THR A 216 21.08 -1.51 3.25
C THR A 216 21.74 -2.82 2.88
N ALA A 217 22.02 -3.05 1.58
CA ALA A 217 22.73 -4.26 1.14
C ALA A 217 24.08 -4.42 1.83
N SER A 218 24.86 -3.34 1.92
CA SER A 218 26.16 -3.32 2.61
C SER A 218 26.05 -3.60 4.12
N ALA A 219 25.01 -3.07 4.79
CA ALA A 219 24.84 -3.22 6.23
C ALA A 219 24.17 -4.54 6.65
N LEU A 220 23.49 -5.23 5.76
CA LEU A 220 22.53 -6.29 6.08
C LEU A 220 23.14 -7.48 6.81
N ASP A 221 24.29 -7.98 6.36
CA ASP A 221 24.98 -9.10 7.02
C ASP A 221 25.34 -8.76 8.49
N ARG A 222 25.84 -7.55 8.72
CA ARG A 222 26.17 -7.05 10.06
C ARG A 222 24.90 -6.84 10.91
N ILE A 223 23.81 -6.35 10.34
CA ILE A 223 22.51 -6.21 11.03
C ILE A 223 22.03 -7.58 11.51
N ILE A 224 22.00 -8.58 10.62
CA ILE A 224 21.54 -9.93 10.91
C ILE A 224 22.39 -10.55 12.04
N THR A 225 23.72 -10.51 11.89
CA THR A 225 24.65 -11.08 12.87
C THR A 225 24.47 -10.44 14.25
N THR A 226 24.29 -9.12 14.30
CA THR A 226 24.09 -8.39 15.56
C THR A 226 22.77 -8.74 16.22
N LEU A 227 21.66 -8.82 15.47
CA LEU A 227 20.36 -9.18 16.02
C LEU A 227 20.36 -10.61 16.55
N LYS A 228 20.95 -11.56 15.81
CA LYS A 228 21.17 -12.94 16.30
C LYS A 228 22.03 -12.99 17.56
N GLY A 229 23.10 -12.20 17.61
CA GLY A 229 23.96 -12.09 18.79
C GLY A 229 23.26 -11.54 20.04
N LYS A 230 22.14 -10.81 19.85
CA LYS A 230 21.26 -10.37 20.93
C LYS A 230 20.22 -11.44 21.34
N GLY A 231 20.26 -12.62 20.77
CA GLY A 231 19.30 -13.70 21.03
C GLY A 231 17.96 -13.54 20.29
N LEU A 232 17.89 -12.66 19.28
CA LEU A 232 16.70 -12.47 18.47
C LEU A 232 16.67 -13.47 17.31
N GLU A 233 15.50 -14.00 17.01
CA GLU A 233 15.21 -14.89 15.89
C GLU A 233 14.65 -14.07 14.73
N LEU A 234 15.42 -13.96 13.64
CA LEU A 234 14.95 -13.30 12.42
C LEU A 234 14.07 -14.26 11.61
N THR A 235 12.85 -13.84 11.33
CA THR A 235 11.86 -14.66 10.63
C THR A 235 10.91 -13.78 9.80
N THR A 236 9.85 -14.36 9.21
CA THR A 236 8.84 -13.65 8.40
C THR A 236 7.91 -12.81 9.28
N VAL A 237 7.18 -11.87 8.65
CA VAL A 237 6.13 -11.08 9.33
C VAL A 237 5.08 -12.03 9.90
N SER A 238 4.59 -12.99 9.12
CA SER A 238 3.57 -13.95 9.58
C SER A 238 4.02 -14.69 10.85
N ASN A 239 5.27 -15.13 10.91
CA ASN A 239 5.82 -15.80 12.08
C ASN A 239 6.06 -14.85 13.26
N THR A 240 6.41 -13.58 12.98
CA THR A 240 6.63 -12.56 14.02
C THR A 240 5.32 -12.10 14.65
N LEU A 241 4.23 -12.03 13.86
CA LEU A 241 2.90 -11.74 14.39
C LEU A 241 2.43 -12.81 15.39
N GLY A 242 3.00 -14.04 15.32
CA GLY A 242 2.53 -15.15 16.14
C GLY A 242 1.07 -15.49 15.84
N GLY A 243 0.49 -16.48 16.45
CA GLY A 243 -0.91 -16.87 16.23
C GLY A 243 -1.96 -15.82 16.66
N GLN A 244 -1.71 -14.53 16.47
CA GLN A 244 -2.73 -13.49 16.55
C GLN A 244 -3.69 -13.70 15.36
N ASN A 245 -4.65 -14.61 15.57
CA ASN A 245 -5.75 -15.00 14.67
C ASN A 245 -5.44 -14.80 13.18
N LEU A 246 -4.73 -15.77 12.60
CA LEU A 246 -4.65 -15.98 11.16
C LEU A 246 -5.99 -16.48 10.64
#